data_c85381ae17ef39e0eefa25a1811de530
#
_entry.id   c85381ae17ef39e0eefa25a1811de530
#
_cell.length_a   1.000
_cell.length_b   1.000
_cell.length_c   1.000
_cell.angle_alpha   90.00
_cell.angle_beta   90.00
_cell.angle_gamma   90.00
#
_symmetry.space_group_name_H-M   'P 1'
#
loop_
_entity.id
_entity.type
_entity.pdbx_description
1 polymer ?
#
loop_
_entity_poly.entity_id
_entity_poly.type
_entity_poly.pdbx_seq_one_letter_code
_entity_poly.pdbx_strand_id
1 'polypeptide(L)'
;MTDLLNYSHLAFPKTPLRIGITGGIGSGKSYVCAKIAQRGYPVFYCDDEAKHIIRTSSFVHDRLTALIGPDVYDDAGQLQKPVLAAYICSSKQHAAEVDSIVHPCVAERFLHWCEAQTAPVVFMECALLYESHFNALVNLSGYLRIAEGWNISFTSGYDSPSIRKAMRFFNGLKYYSSSKDGHRV
;
A
#
# COMPACT_ATOMS: atom_id res chain seq x y z
N MET A 1 12.21 7.21 -20.78
CA MET A 1 10.75 7.34 -20.58
C MET A 1 10.40 6.80 -19.19
N THR A 2 10.96 7.44 -18.14
CA THR A 2 10.94 6.93 -16.74
C THR A 2 10.37 7.95 -15.75
N ASP A 3 9.70 9.02 -16.25
CA ASP A 3 9.27 10.14 -15.38
C ASP A 3 7.80 10.08 -14.92
N LEU A 4 7.07 8.99 -15.20
CA LEU A 4 5.63 8.92 -14.89
C LEU A 4 5.31 8.55 -13.43
N LEU A 5 6.30 8.22 -12.60
CA LEU A 5 6.09 7.82 -11.21
C LEU A 5 6.79 8.73 -10.19
N ASN A 6 7.17 9.93 -10.57
CA ASN A 6 7.70 10.90 -9.61
C ASN A 6 6.56 11.74 -9.02
N TYR A 7 6.04 11.32 -7.88
CA TYR A 7 5.01 12.02 -7.12
C TYR A 7 5.55 13.19 -6.28
N SER A 8 6.81 13.56 -6.41
CA SER A 8 7.45 14.63 -5.62
C SER A 8 6.84 16.02 -5.84
N HIS A 9 6.09 16.20 -6.93
CA HIS A 9 5.40 17.48 -7.25
C HIS A 9 3.98 17.57 -6.67
N LEU A 10 3.45 16.47 -6.07
CA LEU A 10 2.14 16.51 -5.44
C LEU A 10 2.24 17.27 -4.11
N ALA A 11 1.52 18.40 -4.02
CA ALA A 11 1.38 19.14 -2.77
C ALA A 11 0.62 18.26 -1.75
N PHE A 12 1.29 17.89 -0.67
CA PHE A 12 0.66 17.11 0.38
C PHE A 12 -0.34 17.98 1.17
N PRO A 13 -1.59 17.55 1.35
CA PRO A 13 -2.52 18.22 2.24
C PRO A 13 -1.94 18.30 3.66
N LYS A 14 -2.30 19.34 4.40
CA LYS A 14 -1.72 19.63 5.74
C LYS A 14 -1.97 18.54 6.77
N THR A 15 -2.88 17.62 6.55
CA THR A 15 -3.29 16.51 7.42
C THR A 15 -3.95 15.42 6.56
N PRO A 16 -3.88 14.15 6.94
CA PRO A 16 -3.23 13.52 8.10
C PRO A 16 -1.75 13.18 7.91
N LEU A 17 -1.05 12.79 8.99
CA LEU A 17 0.25 12.14 8.89
C LEU A 17 0.07 10.76 8.24
N ARG A 18 0.76 10.51 7.13
CA ARG A 18 0.65 9.28 6.34
C ARG A 18 1.82 8.35 6.64
N ILE A 19 1.52 7.13 7.02
CA ILE A 19 2.51 6.12 7.39
C ILE A 19 2.35 4.89 6.51
N GLY A 20 3.37 4.56 5.73
CA GLY A 20 3.45 3.35 4.92
C GLY A 20 3.88 2.15 5.76
N ILE A 21 3.21 1.02 5.59
CA ILE A 21 3.58 -0.27 6.18
C ILE A 21 3.89 -1.23 5.05
N THR A 22 5.12 -1.72 5.01
CA THR A 22 5.60 -2.66 4.01
C THR A 22 6.35 -3.83 4.66
N GLY A 23 6.75 -4.81 3.85
CA GLY A 23 7.50 -5.98 4.29
C GLY A 23 7.22 -7.18 3.40
N GLY A 24 8.05 -8.20 3.44
CA GLY A 24 7.95 -9.41 2.60
C GLY A 24 6.66 -10.21 2.81
N ILE A 25 6.46 -11.18 1.93
CA ILE A 25 5.36 -12.16 2.06
C ILE A 25 5.48 -12.85 3.42
N GLY A 26 4.35 -12.99 4.11
CA GLY A 26 4.30 -13.62 5.44
C GLY A 26 4.85 -12.76 6.58
N SER A 27 5.31 -11.53 6.37
CA SER A 27 5.86 -10.66 7.43
C SER A 27 4.85 -10.22 8.49
N GLY A 28 3.55 -10.50 8.29
CA GLY A 28 2.48 -10.15 9.24
C GLY A 28 1.93 -8.73 9.05
N LYS A 29 2.14 -8.09 7.91
CA LYS A 29 1.58 -6.76 7.59
C LYS A 29 0.09 -6.68 7.86
N SER A 30 -0.68 -7.60 7.30
CA SER A 30 -2.14 -7.63 7.44
C SER A 30 -2.58 -7.77 8.90
N TYR A 31 -1.85 -8.54 9.72
CA TYR A 31 -2.12 -8.63 11.16
C TYR A 31 -1.89 -7.31 11.87
N VAL A 32 -0.78 -6.60 11.56
CA VAL A 32 -0.50 -5.28 12.16
C VAL A 32 -1.53 -4.27 11.72
N CYS A 33 -1.85 -4.23 10.43
CA CYS A 33 -2.85 -3.32 9.88
C CYS A 33 -4.24 -3.55 10.48
N ALA A 34 -4.63 -4.82 10.69
CA ALA A 34 -5.86 -5.14 11.41
C ALA A 34 -5.85 -4.63 12.86
N LYS A 35 -4.71 -4.73 13.57
CA LYS A 35 -4.56 -4.17 14.93
C LYS A 35 -4.60 -2.64 14.95
N ILE A 36 -4.08 -1.98 13.94
CA ILE A 36 -4.15 -0.53 13.74
C ILE A 36 -5.60 -0.12 13.53
N ALA A 37 -6.31 -0.79 12.62
CA ALA A 37 -7.72 -0.52 12.32
C ALA A 37 -8.62 -0.75 13.55
N GLN A 38 -8.39 -1.82 14.34
CA GLN A 38 -9.11 -2.08 15.59
C GLN A 38 -8.94 -0.97 16.65
N ARG A 39 -7.91 -0.13 16.53
CA ARG A 39 -7.68 1.04 17.38
C ARG A 39 -8.28 2.32 16.82
N GLY A 40 -9.06 2.22 15.75
CA GLY A 40 -9.76 3.36 15.13
C GLY A 40 -8.89 4.20 14.19
N TYR A 41 -7.72 3.72 13.79
CA TYR A 41 -6.92 4.40 12.77
C TYR A 41 -7.30 3.91 11.37
N PRO A 42 -7.52 4.83 10.41
CA PRO A 42 -7.79 4.46 9.02
C PRO A 42 -6.59 3.77 8.38
N VAL A 43 -6.85 2.68 7.65
CA VAL A 43 -5.85 1.93 6.91
C VAL A 43 -6.30 1.79 5.46
N PHE A 44 -5.46 2.21 4.53
CA PHE A 44 -5.64 2.03 3.10
C PHE A 44 -4.86 0.80 2.65
N TYR A 45 -5.53 -0.14 2.02
CA TYR A 45 -4.95 -1.40 1.54
C TYR A 45 -4.72 -1.31 0.03
N CYS A 46 -3.47 -1.10 -0.39
CA CYS A 46 -3.13 -0.88 -1.80
C CYS A 46 -3.50 -2.06 -2.71
N ASP A 47 -3.26 -3.30 -2.26
CA ASP A 47 -3.56 -4.49 -3.06
C ASP A 47 -5.06 -4.69 -3.30
N ASP A 48 -5.88 -4.38 -2.30
CA ASP A 48 -7.33 -4.50 -2.42
C ASP A 48 -7.90 -3.37 -3.29
N GLU A 49 -7.36 -2.16 -3.15
CA GLU A 49 -7.75 -1.03 -4.00
C GLU A 49 -7.32 -1.24 -5.46
N ALA A 50 -6.12 -1.78 -5.71
CA ALA A 50 -5.69 -2.15 -7.07
C ALA A 50 -6.65 -3.16 -7.72
N LYS A 51 -7.03 -4.21 -6.98
CA LYS A 51 -8.02 -5.19 -7.43
C LYS A 51 -9.40 -4.57 -7.67
N HIS A 52 -9.79 -3.60 -6.86
CA HIS A 52 -11.04 -2.85 -7.04
C HIS A 52 -10.99 -2.02 -8.31
N ILE A 53 -9.94 -1.23 -8.51
CA ILE A 53 -9.73 -0.35 -9.66
C ILE A 53 -9.72 -1.15 -10.97
N ILE A 54 -8.98 -2.27 -11.03
CA ILE A 54 -8.94 -3.14 -12.22
C ILE A 54 -10.34 -3.64 -12.60
N ARG A 55 -11.24 -3.84 -11.64
CA ARG A 55 -12.59 -4.35 -11.89
C ARG A 55 -13.62 -3.27 -12.18
N THR A 56 -13.41 -2.04 -11.76
CA THR A 56 -14.46 -1.01 -11.75
C THR A 56 -14.13 0.26 -12.53
N SER A 57 -12.85 0.52 -12.81
CA SER A 57 -12.41 1.71 -13.53
C SER A 57 -12.52 1.48 -15.04
N SER A 58 -13.36 2.26 -15.73
CA SER A 58 -13.44 2.24 -17.19
C SER A 58 -12.11 2.60 -17.84
N PHE A 59 -11.39 3.58 -17.28
CA PHE A 59 -10.06 3.96 -17.76
C PHE A 59 -9.08 2.78 -17.73
N VAL A 60 -9.03 2.05 -16.62
CA VAL A 60 -8.12 0.88 -16.49
C VAL A 60 -8.57 -0.26 -17.38
N HIS A 61 -9.89 -0.49 -17.49
CA HIS A 61 -10.48 -1.45 -18.42
C HIS A 61 -10.00 -1.23 -19.85
N ASP A 62 -10.16 0.01 -20.36
CA ASP A 62 -9.78 0.35 -21.74
C ASP A 62 -8.27 0.20 -21.97
N ARG A 63 -7.47 0.62 -20.99
CA ARG A 63 -6.01 0.51 -21.07
C ARG A 63 -5.50 -0.93 -21.02
N LEU A 64 -6.08 -1.77 -20.17
CA LEU A 64 -5.70 -3.18 -20.07
C LEU A 64 -6.18 -3.97 -21.29
N THR A 65 -7.36 -3.65 -21.82
CA THR A 65 -7.86 -4.24 -23.09
C THR A 65 -6.95 -3.87 -24.26
N ALA A 66 -6.50 -2.64 -24.34
CA ALA A 66 -5.56 -2.20 -25.39
C ALA A 66 -4.18 -2.85 -25.25
N LEU A 67 -3.72 -3.13 -24.02
CA LEU A 67 -2.42 -3.71 -23.73
C LEU A 67 -2.39 -5.23 -23.92
N ILE A 68 -3.41 -5.94 -23.42
CA ILE A 68 -3.42 -7.41 -23.27
C ILE A 68 -4.25 -8.05 -24.38
N GLY A 69 -5.32 -7.40 -24.79
CA GLY A 69 -6.30 -7.90 -25.74
C GLY A 69 -7.72 -7.95 -25.17
N PRO A 70 -8.73 -8.15 -26.02
CA PRO A 70 -10.15 -8.10 -25.64
C PRO A 70 -10.54 -9.19 -24.61
N ASP A 71 -9.83 -10.32 -24.61
CA ASP A 71 -10.14 -11.46 -23.74
C ASP A 71 -9.84 -11.20 -22.25
N VAL A 72 -9.21 -10.05 -21.90
CA VAL A 72 -8.91 -9.71 -20.49
C VAL A 72 -10.16 -9.36 -19.70
N TYR A 73 -11.24 -8.97 -20.38
CA TYR A 73 -12.59 -8.84 -19.83
C TYR A 73 -13.58 -9.59 -20.72
N ASP A 74 -14.63 -10.13 -20.12
CA ASP A 74 -15.70 -10.77 -20.89
C ASP A 74 -16.73 -9.76 -21.40
N ASP A 75 -17.73 -10.23 -22.18
CA ASP A 75 -18.79 -9.41 -22.74
C ASP A 75 -19.64 -8.67 -21.68
N ALA A 76 -19.62 -9.13 -20.43
CA ALA A 76 -20.26 -8.50 -19.29
C ALA A 76 -19.34 -7.51 -18.55
N GLY A 77 -18.11 -7.27 -19.07
CA GLY A 77 -17.11 -6.42 -18.47
C GLY A 77 -16.44 -7.02 -17.22
N GLN A 78 -16.55 -8.32 -17.00
CA GLN A 78 -15.94 -9.00 -15.84
C GLN A 78 -14.50 -9.40 -16.16
N LEU A 79 -13.58 -9.05 -15.25
CA LEU A 79 -12.16 -9.35 -15.39
C LEU A 79 -11.90 -10.86 -15.48
N GLN A 80 -11.24 -11.28 -16.53
CA GLN A 80 -10.73 -12.63 -16.73
C GLN A 80 -9.37 -12.78 -16.05
N LYS A 81 -9.41 -13.09 -14.74
CA LYS A 81 -8.20 -13.20 -13.89
C LYS A 81 -7.11 -14.11 -14.46
N PRO A 82 -7.41 -15.28 -15.07
CA PRO A 82 -6.39 -16.12 -15.66
C PRO A 82 -5.65 -15.44 -16.82
N VAL A 83 -6.34 -14.65 -17.64
CA VAL A 83 -5.76 -13.92 -18.78
C VAL A 83 -4.78 -12.85 -18.27
N LEU A 84 -5.23 -12.01 -17.32
CA LEU A 84 -4.38 -11.00 -16.69
C LEU A 84 -3.17 -11.63 -15.99
N ALA A 85 -3.37 -12.70 -15.22
CA ALA A 85 -2.30 -13.39 -14.52
C ALA A 85 -1.27 -14.00 -15.49
N ALA A 86 -1.72 -14.63 -16.57
CA ALA A 86 -0.83 -15.17 -17.59
C ALA A 86 0.04 -14.07 -18.24
N TYR A 87 -0.55 -12.91 -18.52
CA TYR A 87 0.19 -11.76 -19.05
C TYR A 87 1.24 -11.26 -18.06
N ILE A 88 0.86 -10.99 -16.81
CA ILE A 88 1.77 -10.51 -15.77
C ILE A 88 2.93 -11.49 -15.51
N CYS A 89 2.63 -12.80 -15.46
CA CYS A 89 3.62 -13.83 -15.16
C CYS A 89 4.55 -14.14 -16.33
N SER A 90 4.25 -13.71 -17.57
CA SER A 90 5.04 -14.03 -18.75
C SER A 90 6.37 -13.28 -18.80
N SER A 91 6.48 -12.10 -18.24
CA SER A 91 7.73 -11.34 -18.11
C SER A 91 7.65 -10.23 -17.07
N LYS A 92 8.83 -9.81 -16.56
CA LYS A 92 8.92 -8.61 -15.67
C LYS A 92 8.48 -7.33 -16.39
N GLN A 93 8.68 -7.26 -17.71
CA GLN A 93 8.26 -6.11 -18.50
C GLN A 93 6.73 -6.02 -18.53
N HIS A 94 6.02 -7.12 -18.79
CA HIS A 94 4.56 -7.15 -18.81
C HIS A 94 3.97 -6.80 -17.43
N ALA A 95 4.59 -7.27 -16.35
CA ALA A 95 4.20 -6.85 -15.02
C ALA A 95 4.34 -5.32 -14.86
N ALA A 96 5.47 -4.73 -15.25
CA ALA A 96 5.70 -3.30 -15.19
C ALA A 96 4.74 -2.47 -16.08
N GLU A 97 4.33 -3.00 -17.22
CA GLU A 97 3.34 -2.37 -18.10
C GLU A 97 1.96 -2.30 -17.43
N VAL A 98 1.50 -3.38 -16.80
CA VAL A 98 0.25 -3.39 -16.01
C VAL A 98 0.36 -2.44 -14.82
N ASP A 99 1.48 -2.47 -14.09
CA ASP A 99 1.75 -1.60 -12.95
C ASP A 99 1.73 -0.12 -13.35
N SER A 100 2.25 0.23 -14.54
CA SER A 100 2.24 1.60 -15.06
C SER A 100 0.83 2.15 -15.33
N ILE A 101 -0.16 1.27 -15.52
CA ILE A 101 -1.57 1.65 -15.69
C ILE A 101 -2.26 1.74 -14.31
N VAL A 102 -2.02 0.77 -13.44
CA VAL A 102 -2.78 0.60 -12.19
C VAL A 102 -2.24 1.48 -11.07
N HIS A 103 -0.91 1.55 -10.88
CA HIS A 103 -0.31 2.28 -9.75
C HIS A 103 -0.67 3.76 -9.70
N PRO A 104 -0.69 4.53 -10.82
CA PRO A 104 -1.14 5.92 -10.78
C PRO A 104 -2.57 6.07 -10.27
N CYS A 105 -3.46 5.17 -10.65
CA CYS A 105 -4.86 5.20 -10.18
C CYS A 105 -4.97 4.88 -8.68
N VAL A 106 -4.15 3.94 -8.18
CA VAL A 106 -4.08 3.64 -6.73
C VAL A 106 -3.53 4.84 -5.97
N ALA A 107 -2.50 5.50 -6.50
CA ALA A 107 -1.91 6.69 -5.88
C ALA A 107 -2.92 7.85 -5.77
N GLU A 108 -3.62 8.15 -6.85
CA GLU A 108 -4.67 9.18 -6.86
C GLU A 108 -5.78 8.84 -5.87
N ARG A 109 -6.23 7.60 -5.87
CA ARG A 109 -7.25 7.10 -4.95
C ARG A 109 -6.82 7.22 -3.48
N PHE A 110 -5.56 6.91 -3.17
CA PHE A 110 -5.01 7.10 -1.83
C PHE A 110 -5.01 8.57 -1.40
N LEU A 111 -4.62 9.49 -2.28
CA LEU A 111 -4.60 10.91 -1.96
C LEU A 111 -6.00 11.45 -1.70
N HIS A 112 -6.97 11.14 -2.56
CA HIS A 112 -8.37 11.51 -2.34
C HIS A 112 -8.96 10.88 -1.07
N TRP A 113 -8.60 9.62 -0.80
CA TRP A 113 -9.01 8.96 0.44
C TRP A 113 -8.42 9.66 1.68
N CYS A 114 -7.15 10.11 1.62
CA CYS A 114 -6.54 10.89 2.70
C CYS A 114 -7.26 12.21 2.97
N GLU A 115 -7.70 12.91 1.94
CA GLU A 115 -8.44 14.17 2.06
C GLU A 115 -9.77 14.02 2.80
N ALA A 116 -10.41 12.87 2.66
CA ALA A 116 -11.66 12.54 3.34
C ALA A 116 -11.47 12.12 4.82
N GLN A 117 -10.23 11.93 5.28
CA GLN A 117 -9.98 11.46 6.65
C GLN A 117 -9.92 12.62 7.64
N THR A 118 -10.59 12.46 8.77
CA THR A 118 -10.51 13.38 9.92
C THR A 118 -9.49 12.94 10.97
N ALA A 119 -8.98 11.71 10.85
CA ALA A 119 -7.98 11.16 11.75
C ALA A 119 -6.63 11.89 11.59
N PRO A 120 -5.89 12.16 12.68
CA PRO A 120 -4.61 12.85 12.61
C PRO A 120 -3.50 12.00 11.99
N VAL A 121 -3.70 10.69 11.90
CA VAL A 121 -2.76 9.71 11.34
C VAL A 121 -3.54 8.69 10.53
N VAL A 122 -3.03 8.38 9.35
CA VAL A 122 -3.54 7.32 8.47
C VAL A 122 -2.42 6.38 8.06
N PHE A 123 -2.78 5.17 7.69
CA PHE A 123 -1.83 4.13 7.31
C PHE A 123 -2.10 3.67 5.88
N MET A 124 -1.02 3.34 5.17
CA MET A 124 -1.03 2.66 3.88
C MET A 124 -0.38 1.29 4.05
N GLU A 125 -1.09 0.22 3.79
CA GLU A 125 -0.51 -1.12 3.65
C GLU A 125 -0.18 -1.36 2.18
N CYS A 126 1.11 -1.62 1.90
CA CYS A 126 1.58 -1.89 0.54
C CYS A 126 2.77 -2.85 0.58
N ALA A 127 2.65 -4.00 -0.10
CA ALA A 127 3.73 -4.97 -0.18
C ALA A 127 4.92 -4.45 -1.00
N LEU A 128 4.64 -3.68 -2.05
CA LEU A 128 5.60 -3.13 -3.00
C LEU A 128 5.80 -1.62 -2.83
N LEU A 129 5.82 -1.11 -1.59
CA LEU A 129 5.85 0.31 -1.28
C LEU A 129 6.97 1.09 -1.98
N TYR A 130 8.15 0.50 -2.08
CA TYR A 130 9.31 1.12 -2.70
C TYR A 130 9.37 0.86 -4.21
N GLU A 131 9.03 -0.33 -4.64
CA GLU A 131 9.01 -0.74 -6.04
C GLU A 131 7.94 0.02 -6.83
N SER A 132 6.79 0.31 -6.21
CA SER A 132 5.73 1.14 -6.78
C SER A 132 5.97 2.65 -6.63
N HIS A 133 7.07 3.06 -5.98
CA HIS A 133 7.36 4.45 -5.60
C HIS A 133 6.32 5.10 -4.66
N PHE A 134 5.47 4.32 -4.00
CA PHE A 134 4.47 4.83 -3.05
C PHE A 134 5.08 5.36 -1.75
N ASN A 135 6.36 5.06 -1.51
CA ASN A 135 7.13 5.71 -0.45
C ASN A 135 7.13 7.25 -0.56
N ALA A 136 6.96 7.81 -1.77
CA ALA A 136 6.82 9.26 -1.99
C ALA A 136 5.46 9.82 -1.55
N LEU A 137 4.44 8.98 -1.39
CA LEU A 137 3.08 9.37 -0.97
C LEU A 137 2.93 9.42 0.55
N VAL A 138 3.87 8.86 1.30
CA VAL A 138 3.81 8.76 2.76
C VAL A 138 4.89 9.61 3.43
N ASN A 139 4.62 10.07 4.64
CA ASN A 139 5.58 10.87 5.41
C ASN A 139 6.61 9.98 6.12
N LEU A 140 6.23 8.75 6.45
CA LEU A 140 7.04 7.74 7.11
C LEU A 140 6.74 6.37 6.54
N SER A 141 7.72 5.48 6.54
CA SER A 141 7.51 4.08 6.20
C SER A 141 8.09 3.15 7.27
N GLY A 142 7.35 2.10 7.59
CA GLY A 142 7.77 1.02 8.47
C GLY A 142 7.94 -0.29 7.70
N TYR A 143 9.08 -0.96 7.86
CA TYR A 143 9.35 -2.27 7.28
C TYR A 143 9.20 -3.36 8.34
N LEU A 144 8.36 -4.36 8.07
CA LEU A 144 8.13 -5.49 8.97
C LEU A 144 9.01 -6.68 8.58
N ARG A 145 9.78 -7.20 9.58
CA ARG A 145 10.57 -8.44 9.46
C ARG A 145 10.16 -9.45 10.53
N ILE A 146 10.01 -10.73 10.15
CA ILE A 146 9.62 -11.79 11.06
C ILE A 146 10.77 -12.27 11.96
N ALA A 147 12.01 -12.27 11.46
CA ALA A 147 13.11 -13.04 12.03
C ALA A 147 13.68 -12.50 13.38
N GLU A 148 13.35 -11.27 13.79
CA GLU A 148 13.94 -10.62 14.95
C GLU A 148 12.90 -9.92 15.85
N GLY A 149 11.64 -10.40 15.83
CA GLY A 149 10.55 -9.64 16.41
C GLY A 149 10.20 -8.42 15.53
N TRP A 150 9.17 -7.73 15.88
CA TRP A 150 8.63 -6.58 15.14
C TRP A 150 9.64 -5.42 15.10
N ASN A 151 10.51 -5.37 14.10
CA ASN A 151 11.39 -4.24 13.87
C ASN A 151 10.72 -3.27 12.90
N ILE A 152 10.24 -2.14 13.41
CA ILE A 152 9.78 -1.03 12.62
C ILE A 152 10.95 -0.07 12.45
N SER A 153 11.53 -0.03 11.26
CA SER A 153 12.55 0.94 10.90
C SER A 153 11.87 2.11 10.21
N PHE A 154 12.08 3.31 10.70
CA PHE A 154 11.61 4.53 10.05
C PHE A 154 12.75 5.12 9.21
N THR A 155 12.48 5.40 7.94
CA THR A 155 13.49 5.80 6.96
C THR A 155 13.61 7.30 6.76
N SER A 156 12.96 8.14 7.57
CA SER A 156 13.08 9.59 7.41
C SER A 156 13.40 10.32 8.70
N GLY A 157 14.37 11.27 8.61
CA GLY A 157 14.87 12.09 9.71
C GLY A 157 13.95 13.25 10.13
N TYR A 158 12.64 13.04 10.16
CA TYR A 158 11.69 14.07 10.59
C TYR A 158 11.39 13.91 12.09
N ASP A 159 11.87 14.83 12.91
CA ASP A 159 11.50 14.93 14.33
C ASP A 159 10.29 15.87 14.48
N SER A 160 9.08 15.32 14.48
CA SER A 160 7.87 16.06 14.78
C SER A 160 7.10 15.43 15.96
N PRO A 161 6.29 16.20 16.72
CA PRO A 161 5.45 15.66 17.79
C PRO A 161 4.51 14.54 17.30
N SER A 162 4.04 14.61 16.06
CA SER A 162 3.18 13.60 15.43
C SER A 162 3.93 12.28 15.20
N ILE A 163 5.19 12.36 14.79
CA ILE A 163 6.06 11.18 14.61
C ILE A 163 6.34 10.51 15.95
N ARG A 164 6.67 11.28 16.99
CA ARG A 164 6.85 10.74 18.35
C ARG A 164 5.59 10.06 18.87
N LYS A 165 4.39 10.57 18.51
CA LYS A 165 3.10 9.94 18.85
C LYS A 165 2.91 8.63 18.09
N ALA A 166 3.23 8.59 16.79
CA ALA A 166 3.19 7.37 15.98
C ALA A 166 4.20 6.33 16.49
N MET A 167 5.44 6.73 16.83
CA MET A 167 6.44 5.83 17.39
C MET A 167 6.01 5.24 18.75
N ARG A 168 5.39 6.03 19.62
CA ARG A 168 4.83 5.52 20.90
C ARG A 168 3.72 4.49 20.64
N PHE A 169 2.89 4.72 19.63
CA PHE A 169 1.87 3.78 19.22
C PHE A 169 2.47 2.44 18.75
N PHE A 170 3.49 2.46 17.88
CA PHE A 170 4.17 1.25 17.41
C PHE A 170 4.93 0.53 18.53
N ASN A 171 5.57 1.25 19.42
CA ASN A 171 6.21 0.67 20.61
C ASN A 171 5.17 -0.01 21.52
N GLY A 172 3.98 0.56 21.67
CA GLY A 172 2.88 -0.08 22.38
C GLY A 172 2.39 -1.37 21.72
N LEU A 173 2.47 -1.49 20.38
CA LEU A 173 2.17 -2.72 19.67
C LEU A 173 3.20 -3.83 19.95
N LYS A 174 4.48 -3.49 20.12
CA LYS A 174 5.55 -4.44 20.48
C LYS A 174 5.30 -5.11 21.84
N TYR A 175 4.85 -4.36 22.83
CA TYR A 175 4.57 -4.89 24.17
C TYR A 175 3.39 -5.88 24.19
N TYR A 176 2.42 -5.72 23.28
CA TYR A 176 1.25 -6.62 23.26
C TYR A 176 1.53 -7.98 22.60
N SER A 177 2.52 -8.10 21.73
CA SER A 177 2.91 -9.39 21.15
C SER A 177 3.70 -10.26 22.12
N SER A 178 4.49 -9.64 23.01
CA SER A 178 5.29 -10.38 24.00
C SER A 178 4.52 -10.85 25.24
N SER A 179 3.30 -10.33 25.46
CA SER A 179 2.51 -10.68 26.66
C SER A 179 1.46 -11.79 26.42
N LYS A 180 1.28 -12.25 25.17
CA LYS A 180 0.35 -13.36 24.87
C LYS A 180 1.00 -14.73 24.68
N ASP A 181 2.29 -14.77 24.45
CA ASP A 181 3.04 -16.03 24.37
C ASP A 181 3.82 -16.25 25.67
N GLY A 182 3.07 -16.61 26.71
CA GLY A 182 3.61 -17.08 27.99
C GLY A 182 4.25 -18.45 27.89
N HIS A 183 5.17 -18.65 26.95
CA HIS A 183 6.12 -19.76 26.96
C HIS A 183 7.49 -19.24 26.54
N ARG A 184 8.30 -18.94 27.55
CA ARG A 184 9.76 -18.98 27.43
C ARG A 184 10.17 -20.46 27.30
N VAL A 185 10.85 -20.77 26.21
CA VAL A 185 11.90 -21.78 26.19
C VAL A 185 13.17 -21.11 25.70
#